data_d27e7a2f97f6b68b5d6640c9be1307b1
#
_entry.id   d27e7a2f97f6b68b5d6640c9be1307b1
#
_cell.length_a   1.000
_cell.length_b   1.000
_cell.length_c   1.000
_cell.angle_alpha   90.00
_cell.angle_beta   90.00
_cell.angle_gamma   90.00
#
_symmetry.space_group_name_H-M   'P 1'
#
loop_
_entity.id
_entity.type
_entity.pdbx_description
1 polymer ?
#
loop_
_entity_poly.entity_id
_entity_poly.type
_entity_poly.pdbx_seq_one_letter_code
_entity_poly.pdbx_strand_id
1 'polypeptide(L)'
;MARYASRWGIEQAFADARQIVGVGEARNRTRRAVERTVPFGLICFSVVTVWYALHGHAPDDVTSHRARARWYTTKAEPSYDDMAVKLRRVIIAARFRGPCPEQATPQETRAVLAAWAAAGT
;
A
#
# COMPACT_ATOMS: atom_id res chain seq x y z
N MET A 1 -5.27 13.99 -27.09
CA MET A 1 -4.44 12.97 -26.40
C MET A 1 -4.54 13.08 -24.87
N ALA A 2 -4.41 14.26 -24.23
CA ALA A 2 -4.45 14.41 -22.77
C ALA A 2 -5.74 13.90 -22.07
N ARG A 3 -6.92 14.09 -22.66
CA ARG A 3 -8.20 13.58 -22.11
C ARG A 3 -8.30 12.06 -22.08
N TYR A 4 -7.68 11.37 -23.03
CA TYR A 4 -7.68 9.91 -23.07
C TYR A 4 -6.77 9.32 -21.98
N ALA A 5 -5.61 9.94 -21.78
CA ALA A 5 -4.67 9.53 -20.74
C ALA A 5 -5.26 9.71 -19.32
N SER A 6 -6.03 10.79 -19.07
CA SER A 6 -6.69 10.98 -17.78
C SER A 6 -7.82 9.97 -17.51
N ARG A 7 -8.54 9.52 -18.56
CA ARG A 7 -9.56 8.47 -18.44
C ARG A 7 -8.92 7.13 -18.07
N TRP A 8 -7.81 6.77 -18.70
CA TRP A 8 -7.06 5.56 -18.38
C TRP A 8 -6.60 5.54 -16.92
N GLY A 9 -6.17 6.69 -16.38
CA GLY A 9 -5.80 6.82 -14.97
C GLY A 9 -6.95 6.52 -14.01
N ILE A 10 -8.18 6.90 -14.36
CA ILE A 10 -9.38 6.60 -13.56
C ILE A 10 -9.68 5.10 -13.60
N GLU A 11 -9.64 4.47 -14.76
CA GLU A 11 -9.87 3.03 -14.91
C GLU A 11 -8.84 2.22 -14.11
N GLN A 12 -7.57 2.62 -14.16
CA GLN A 12 -6.49 2.01 -13.38
C GLN A 12 -6.72 2.20 -11.87
N ALA A 13 -7.10 3.39 -11.42
CA ALA A 13 -7.41 3.66 -10.01
C ALA A 13 -8.56 2.78 -9.49
N PHE A 14 -9.61 2.56 -10.29
CA PHE A 14 -10.68 1.64 -9.93
C PHE A 14 -10.22 0.19 -9.89
N ALA A 15 -9.37 -0.23 -10.82
CA ALA A 15 -8.80 -1.58 -10.82
C ALA A 15 -7.95 -1.82 -9.56
N ASP A 16 -7.07 -0.89 -9.22
CA ASP A 16 -6.21 -0.95 -8.04
C ASP A 16 -7.05 -0.91 -6.74
N ALA A 17 -8.07 -0.07 -6.67
CA ALA A 17 -8.96 0.00 -5.52
C ALA A 17 -9.73 -1.32 -5.31
N ARG A 18 -10.11 -2.01 -6.36
CA ARG A 18 -10.75 -3.34 -6.27
C ARG A 18 -9.77 -4.43 -5.86
N GLN A 19 -8.59 -4.46 -6.46
CA GLN A 19 -7.62 -5.55 -6.27
C GLN A 19 -6.85 -5.43 -4.94
N ILE A 20 -6.51 -4.22 -4.54
CA ILE A 20 -5.61 -3.99 -3.40
C ILE A 20 -6.37 -3.55 -2.15
N VAL A 21 -7.38 -2.69 -2.30
CA VAL A 21 -8.20 -2.19 -1.18
C VAL A 21 -9.41 -3.09 -0.93
N GLY A 22 -9.75 -3.99 -1.85
CA GLY A 22 -10.87 -4.93 -1.72
C GLY A 22 -12.24 -4.24 -1.89
N VAL A 23 -12.30 -3.15 -2.64
CA VAL A 23 -13.56 -2.47 -2.95
C VAL A 23 -14.44 -3.41 -3.78
N GLY A 24 -15.58 -3.82 -3.21
CA GLY A 24 -16.50 -4.77 -3.83
C GLY A 24 -16.38 -6.20 -3.33
N GLU A 25 -15.38 -6.55 -2.54
CA GLU A 25 -15.24 -7.87 -1.91
C GLU A 25 -15.91 -7.95 -0.53
N ALA A 26 -16.40 -6.82 -0.03
CA ALA A 26 -17.03 -6.75 1.27
C ALA A 26 -18.31 -7.59 1.30
N ARG A 27 -18.31 -8.66 2.10
CA ARG A 27 -19.46 -9.55 2.35
C ARG A 27 -20.52 -8.91 3.27
N ASN A 28 -20.72 -7.61 3.13
CA ASN A 28 -21.66 -6.86 3.94
C ASN A 28 -23.10 -7.16 3.51
N ARG A 29 -23.95 -7.53 4.47
CA ARG A 29 -25.36 -7.88 4.22
C ARG A 29 -26.32 -6.70 4.40
N THR A 30 -25.87 -5.63 5.06
CA THR A 30 -26.73 -4.48 5.30
C THR A 30 -26.52 -3.41 4.23
N ARG A 31 -27.61 -2.82 3.73
CA ARG A 31 -27.58 -1.76 2.71
C ARG A 31 -26.61 -0.63 3.07
N ARG A 32 -26.68 -0.13 4.31
CA ARG A 32 -25.80 0.96 4.79
C ARG A 32 -24.33 0.58 4.76
N ALA A 33 -23.99 -0.67 5.07
CA ALA A 33 -22.62 -1.12 5.03
C ALA A 33 -22.11 -1.19 3.58
N VAL A 34 -22.91 -1.71 2.65
CA VAL A 34 -22.58 -1.77 1.22
C VAL A 34 -22.37 -0.36 0.65
N GLU A 35 -23.28 0.56 0.93
CA GLU A 35 -23.22 1.95 0.46
C GLU A 35 -21.97 2.71 0.99
N ARG A 36 -21.45 2.34 2.17
CA ARG A 36 -20.27 2.98 2.78
C ARG A 36 -18.96 2.33 2.43
N THR A 37 -18.94 1.07 2.11
CA THR A 37 -17.69 0.32 1.86
C THR A 37 -16.95 0.85 0.63
N VAL A 38 -17.65 1.12 -0.45
CA VAL A 38 -17.03 1.62 -1.70
C VAL A 38 -16.42 3.02 -1.50
N PRO A 39 -17.16 4.03 -0.99
CA PRO A 39 -16.56 5.34 -0.71
C PRO A 39 -15.39 5.27 0.27
N PHE A 40 -15.51 4.44 1.32
CA PHE A 40 -14.43 4.28 2.29
C PHE A 40 -13.16 3.70 1.65
N GLY A 41 -13.29 2.68 0.81
CA GLY A 41 -12.16 2.12 0.07
C GLY A 41 -11.49 3.14 -0.85
N LEU A 42 -12.26 3.96 -1.55
CA LEU A 42 -11.73 5.03 -2.40
C LEU A 42 -11.04 6.13 -1.59
N ILE A 43 -11.55 6.46 -0.39
CA ILE A 43 -10.89 7.38 0.53
C ILE A 43 -9.54 6.80 0.97
N CYS A 44 -9.49 5.53 1.36
CA CYS A 44 -8.23 4.86 1.73
C CYS A 44 -7.22 4.88 0.58
N PHE A 45 -7.67 4.57 -0.64
CA PHE A 45 -6.86 4.67 -1.85
C PHE A 45 -6.27 6.08 -2.01
N SER A 46 -7.09 7.11 -1.92
CA SER A 46 -6.67 8.50 -2.07
C SER A 46 -5.69 8.93 -0.98
N VAL A 47 -5.94 8.54 0.27
CA VAL A 47 -5.06 8.86 1.41
C VAL A 47 -3.68 8.26 1.21
N VAL A 48 -3.58 7.00 0.80
CA VAL A 48 -2.29 6.33 0.54
C VAL A 48 -1.54 7.04 -0.59
N THR A 49 -2.22 7.36 -1.68
CA THR A 49 -1.63 8.04 -2.84
C THR A 49 -1.10 9.43 -2.46
N VAL A 50 -1.90 10.22 -1.74
CA VAL A 50 -1.50 11.57 -1.29
C VAL A 50 -0.34 11.49 -0.29
N TRP A 51 -0.43 10.57 0.69
CA TRP A 51 0.68 10.34 1.63
C TRP A 51 1.98 9.99 0.89
N TYR A 52 1.91 9.09 -0.09
CA TYR A 52 3.07 8.70 -0.86
C TYR A 52 3.66 9.87 -1.64
N ALA A 53 2.83 10.66 -2.30
CA ALA A 53 3.27 11.83 -3.07
C ALA A 53 3.95 12.90 -2.20
N LEU A 54 3.45 13.11 -0.98
CA LEU A 54 3.96 14.15 -0.09
C LEU A 54 5.14 13.71 0.78
N HIS A 55 5.15 12.47 1.23
CA HIS A 55 6.08 12.02 2.28
C HIS A 55 6.72 10.65 2.01
N GLY A 56 6.13 9.85 1.17
CA GLY A 56 6.52 8.45 0.98
C GLY A 56 7.46 8.20 -0.19
N HIS A 57 7.57 9.12 -1.15
CA HIS A 57 8.35 8.90 -2.36
C HIS A 57 9.85 8.81 -2.06
N ALA A 58 10.50 7.78 -2.62
CA ALA A 58 11.95 7.65 -2.63
C ALA A 58 12.44 7.10 -3.97
N PRO A 59 13.61 7.53 -4.46
CA PRO A 59 14.17 7.09 -5.76
C PRO A 59 14.32 5.57 -5.88
N ASP A 60 14.55 4.89 -4.75
CA ASP A 60 14.83 3.45 -4.70
C ASP A 60 13.58 2.56 -4.65
N ASP A 61 12.37 3.15 -4.63
CA ASP A 61 11.14 2.38 -4.49
C ASP A 61 10.94 1.36 -5.63
N VAL A 62 11.23 1.76 -6.87
CA VAL A 62 11.17 0.88 -8.04
C VAL A 62 12.24 -0.20 -8.01
N THR A 63 13.45 0.13 -7.56
CA THR A 63 14.57 -0.80 -7.45
C THR A 63 14.26 -1.90 -6.41
N SER A 64 13.71 -1.52 -5.28
CA SER A 64 13.25 -2.44 -4.24
C SER A 64 12.15 -3.38 -4.73
N HIS A 65 11.24 -2.90 -5.58
CA HIS A 65 10.23 -3.75 -6.20
C HIS A 65 10.86 -4.75 -7.19
N ARG A 66 11.75 -4.30 -8.09
CA ARG A 66 12.44 -5.16 -9.05
C ARG A 66 13.23 -6.27 -8.37
N ALA A 67 13.84 -6.00 -7.24
CA ALA A 67 14.57 -7.00 -6.46
C ALA A 67 13.66 -8.14 -5.98
N ARG A 68 12.38 -7.84 -5.69
CA ARG A 68 11.37 -8.84 -5.27
C ARG A 68 10.72 -9.55 -6.46
N ALA A 69 10.45 -8.84 -7.54
CA ALA A 69 9.76 -9.34 -8.73
C ALA A 69 10.71 -9.35 -9.93
N ARG A 70 11.64 -10.32 -9.95
CA ARG A 70 12.70 -10.44 -10.97
C ARG A 70 12.18 -10.56 -12.40
N TRP A 71 10.96 -11.06 -12.59
CA TRP A 71 10.31 -11.20 -13.90
C TRP A 71 9.78 -9.88 -14.46
N TYR A 72 9.64 -8.83 -13.63
CA TYR A 72 9.08 -7.54 -14.04
C TYR A 72 10.17 -6.48 -14.18
N THR A 73 10.95 -6.58 -15.27
CA THR A 73 12.14 -5.74 -15.50
C THR A 73 11.83 -4.35 -16.06
N THR A 74 10.63 -4.16 -16.64
CA THR A 74 10.24 -2.94 -17.36
C THR A 74 9.57 -1.88 -16.50
N LYS A 75 9.36 -2.13 -15.21
CA LYS A 75 8.70 -1.19 -14.30
C LYS A 75 9.55 0.07 -14.11
N ALA A 76 9.01 1.22 -14.57
CA ALA A 76 9.67 2.52 -14.47
C ALA A 76 9.17 3.34 -13.26
N GLU A 77 7.89 3.15 -12.87
CA GLU A 77 7.24 3.93 -11.84
C GLU A 77 6.63 3.02 -10.74
N PRO A 78 6.52 3.52 -9.50
CA PRO A 78 5.89 2.78 -8.43
C PRO A 78 4.38 2.62 -8.69
N SER A 79 3.86 1.42 -8.42
CA SER A 79 2.42 1.15 -8.45
C SER A 79 1.78 1.47 -7.10
N TYR A 80 0.45 1.49 -7.05
CA TYR A 80 -0.28 1.65 -5.79
C TYR A 80 0.07 0.56 -4.77
N ASP A 81 0.31 -0.67 -5.20
CA ASP A 81 0.76 -1.75 -4.32
C ASP A 81 2.09 -1.42 -3.63
N ASP A 82 3.06 -0.85 -4.36
CA ASP A 82 4.33 -0.42 -3.75
C ASP A 82 4.13 0.67 -2.70
N MET A 83 3.23 1.62 -2.98
CA MET A 83 2.87 2.68 -2.05
C MET A 83 2.23 2.11 -0.78
N ALA A 84 1.30 1.16 -0.92
CA ALA A 84 0.63 0.50 0.18
C ALA A 84 1.59 -0.35 1.02
N VAL A 85 2.47 -1.12 0.39
CA VAL A 85 3.53 -1.89 1.06
C VAL A 85 4.47 -0.96 1.85
N LYS A 86 4.87 0.15 1.25
CA LYS A 86 5.74 1.13 1.92
C LYS A 86 5.06 1.75 3.13
N LEU A 87 3.79 2.15 3.00
CA LEU A 87 3.02 2.68 4.12
C LEU A 87 2.89 1.67 5.25
N ARG A 88 2.55 0.40 4.94
CA ARG A 88 2.51 -0.68 5.94
C ARG A 88 3.82 -0.80 6.70
N ARG A 89 4.95 -0.76 6.00
CA ARG A 89 6.29 -0.81 6.61
C ARG A 89 6.58 0.38 7.51
N VAL A 90 6.20 1.60 7.09
CA VAL A 90 6.34 2.82 7.92
C VAL A 90 5.51 2.70 9.20
N ILE A 91 4.26 2.22 9.10
CA ILE A 91 3.39 2.00 10.26
C ILE A 91 3.99 0.94 11.21
N ILE A 92 4.49 -0.17 10.67
CA ILE A 92 5.15 -1.21 11.46
C ILE A 92 6.37 -0.61 12.18
N ALA A 93 7.25 0.08 11.47
CA ALA A 93 8.41 0.71 12.05
C ALA A 93 8.06 1.74 13.14
N ALA A 94 6.99 2.53 12.93
CA ALA A 94 6.53 3.50 13.91
C ALA A 94 5.98 2.86 15.18
N ARG A 95 5.25 1.73 15.07
CA ARG A 95 4.71 0.99 16.22
C ARG A 95 5.80 0.33 17.07
N PHE A 96 6.91 -0.07 16.46
CA PHE A 96 8.00 -0.76 17.13
C PHE A 96 9.19 0.14 17.44
N ARG A 97 9.11 1.45 17.18
CA ARG A 97 10.03 2.44 17.74
C ARG A 97 9.70 2.61 19.22
N GLY A 98 10.14 1.65 20.03
CA GLY A 98 10.16 1.81 21.48
C GLY A 98 11.16 2.91 21.90
N PRO A 99 11.02 3.43 23.11
CA PRO A 99 11.90 4.49 23.64
C PRO A 99 13.38 4.08 23.75
N CYS A 100 13.71 2.81 23.61
CA CYS A 100 15.09 2.33 23.68
C CYS A 100 15.31 1.07 22.82
N PRO A 101 16.08 1.16 21.70
CA PRO A 101 16.38 0.01 20.84
C PRO A 101 17.15 -1.11 21.56
N GLU A 102 17.90 -0.78 22.61
CA GLU A 102 18.71 -1.73 23.39
C GLU A 102 17.89 -2.71 24.24
N GLN A 103 16.59 -2.47 24.39
CA GLN A 103 15.72 -3.29 25.24
C GLN A 103 14.76 -4.19 24.46
N ALA A 104 14.88 -4.25 23.13
CA ALA A 104 14.06 -5.13 22.31
C ALA A 104 14.38 -6.60 22.60
N THR A 105 13.38 -7.35 23.03
CA THR A 105 13.53 -8.79 23.24
C THR A 105 13.71 -9.52 21.89
N PRO A 106 14.40 -10.68 21.85
CA PRO A 106 14.54 -11.49 20.64
C PRO A 106 13.19 -11.91 20.03
N GLN A 107 12.14 -11.99 20.86
CA GLN A 107 10.79 -12.32 20.43
C GLN A 107 10.14 -11.14 19.69
N GLU A 108 10.26 -9.93 20.21
CA GLU A 108 9.78 -8.71 19.57
C GLU A 108 10.50 -8.47 18.23
N THR A 109 11.82 -8.63 18.20
CA THR A 109 12.61 -8.52 16.97
C THR A 109 12.11 -9.49 15.90
N ARG A 110 11.86 -10.77 16.26
CA ARG A 110 11.29 -11.75 15.34
C ARG A 110 9.89 -11.38 14.87
N ALA A 111 9.02 -10.88 15.75
CA ALA A 111 7.68 -10.44 15.40
C ALA A 111 7.70 -9.26 14.41
N VAL A 112 8.60 -8.28 14.61
CA VAL A 112 8.79 -7.16 13.69
C VAL A 112 9.28 -7.63 12.33
N LEU A 113 10.28 -8.50 12.28
CA LEU A 113 10.81 -9.04 11.03
C LEU A 113 9.75 -9.84 10.27
N ALA A 114 8.95 -10.66 10.97
CA ALA A 114 7.84 -11.40 10.38
C ALA A 114 6.76 -10.45 9.81
N ALA A 115 6.35 -9.44 10.57
CA ALA A 115 5.39 -8.43 10.12
C ALA A 115 5.93 -7.62 8.92
N TRP A 116 7.21 -7.28 8.93
CA TRP A 116 7.87 -6.57 7.82
C TRP A 116 7.91 -7.41 6.55
N ALA A 117 8.20 -8.69 6.65
CA ALA A 117 8.19 -9.62 5.52
C ALA A 117 6.77 -9.77 4.96
N ALA A 118 5.77 -9.97 5.83
CA ALA A 118 4.37 -10.09 5.45
C ALA A 118 3.78 -8.82 4.81
N ALA A 119 4.32 -7.64 5.11
CA ALA A 119 3.86 -6.40 4.50
C ALA A 119 4.15 -6.30 3.00
N GLY A 120 5.04 -7.14 2.48
CA GLY A 120 5.46 -7.16 1.06
C GLY A 120 4.86 -8.31 0.24
N THR A 121 4.02 -9.14 0.85
CA THR A 121 3.23 -10.20 0.18
C THR A 121 1.79 -9.75 -0.02
#